data_ca114c4ba31c75165712c41d90f4243e
#
_entry.id   ca114c4ba31c75165712c41d90f4243e
#
_cell.length_a   1.000
_cell.length_b   1.000
_cell.length_c   1.000
_cell.angle_alpha   90.00
_cell.angle_beta   90.00
_cell.angle_gamma   90.00
#
_symmetry.space_group_name_H-M   'P 1'
#
loop_
_entity.id
_entity.type
_entity.pdbx_description
1 polymer ?
#
loop_
_entity_poly.entity_id
_entity_poly.type
_entity_poly.pdbx_seq_one_letter_code
_entity_poly.pdbx_strand_id
1 'polypeptide(L)'
;MPTADFHQGEYVGEHFKARKFITGFSGSYGTAVIAKDDAGLWTDGRYFTQALTEMEGSGVRLMKMFVDDTPSTTEWLAQKIPEGGKVAFDGRVLSMGEGQEYEEVLGAKNITIEYEVDLIDQIWEDRPSLSKKPCFFLEDKYTGENVASKLKRVREKMAEYGATVHLIASLDDNAWLLNFRGDDIDFFPLVLDYVIVRKDSVDLYIDDSKLNDRIREEMAKNNVNIHPYNDIYEDAKKIGADEVALIDPMKMNYALYKSLPCKVVEGANPTILMKAIKNAVEIENIKNAELKDSIALTKFIYWVKKNYDKMEITELSASDKLTALRAEQEGYIRDSFEPLQAFGEHAAMMHYAPSKETDVVLKEGGMLLSDTGGGYYEGSTDITRTTVPVSYTHLTLPTIA
;
A
#
# COMPACT_ATOMS: atom_id res chain seq x y z
N MET A 1 16.66 1.05 -2.25
CA MET A 1 15.66 0.36 -1.36
C MET A 1 14.48 1.30 -1.14
N PRO A 2 13.44 1.23 -1.97
CA PRO A 2 12.22 2.02 -1.78
C PRO A 2 11.36 1.46 -0.64
N THR A 3 10.35 2.24 -0.24
CA THR A 3 9.19 1.67 0.45
C THR A 3 8.31 1.03 -0.59
N ALA A 4 8.48 -0.26 -0.82
CA ALA A 4 7.66 -1.01 -1.74
C ALA A 4 7.73 -2.50 -1.42
N ASP A 5 6.68 -3.21 -1.80
CA ASP A 5 6.66 -4.66 -1.92
C ASP A 5 6.83 -5.08 -3.40
N PHE A 6 6.68 -6.35 -3.68
CA PHE A 6 6.75 -6.86 -5.06
C PHE A 6 5.57 -6.41 -5.94
N HIS A 7 4.59 -5.74 -5.37
CA HIS A 7 3.32 -5.33 -5.98
C HIS A 7 3.15 -3.82 -6.09
N GLN A 8 4.19 -3.05 -5.70
CA GLN A 8 4.19 -1.59 -5.67
C GLN A 8 3.06 -1.01 -4.80
N GLY A 9 2.77 -1.68 -3.67
CA GLY A 9 1.82 -1.22 -2.67
C GLY A 9 2.36 -0.04 -1.86
N GLU A 10 1.48 0.88 -1.45
CA GLU A 10 1.83 1.99 -0.56
C GLU A 10 2.13 1.48 0.86
N TYR A 11 1.35 0.52 1.33
CA TYR A 11 1.55 -0.16 2.61
C TYR A 11 2.08 -1.56 2.35
N VAL A 12 3.07 -1.95 3.12
CA VAL A 12 3.81 -3.19 2.89
C VAL A 12 3.79 -4.07 4.13
N GLY A 13 3.74 -5.39 3.92
CA GLY A 13 3.89 -6.38 5.01
C GLY A 13 5.28 -6.34 5.65
N GLU A 14 5.41 -6.93 6.83
CA GLU A 14 6.63 -6.89 7.64
C GLU A 14 7.89 -7.38 6.89
N HIS A 15 7.75 -8.37 6.02
CA HIS A 15 8.84 -8.88 5.17
C HIS A 15 9.50 -7.78 4.32
N PHE A 16 8.73 -6.79 3.88
CA PHE A 16 9.16 -5.74 2.95
C PHE A 16 9.68 -4.48 3.63
N LYS A 17 9.73 -4.43 4.96
CA LYS A 17 10.19 -3.25 5.72
C LYS A 17 11.73 -3.10 5.72
N ALA A 18 12.37 -3.47 4.61
CA ALA A 18 13.83 -3.43 4.42
C ALA A 18 14.42 -2.03 4.62
N ARG A 19 13.74 -0.98 4.12
CA ARG A 19 14.18 0.40 4.34
C ARG A 19 14.18 0.76 5.82
N LYS A 20 13.13 0.41 6.57
CA LYS A 20 13.06 0.61 8.03
C LYS A 20 14.19 -0.14 8.74
N PHE A 21 14.46 -1.38 8.35
CA PHE A 21 15.54 -2.18 8.93
C PHE A 21 16.91 -1.50 8.77
N ILE A 22 17.18 -0.90 7.59
CA ILE A 22 18.49 -0.28 7.30
C ILE A 22 18.61 1.14 7.88
N THR A 23 17.53 1.93 7.88
CA THR A 23 17.61 3.36 8.20
C THR A 23 17.01 3.74 9.54
N GLY A 24 16.18 2.87 10.14
CA GLY A 24 15.34 3.19 11.29
C GLY A 24 14.05 3.95 10.92
N PHE A 25 13.97 4.55 9.73
CA PHE A 25 12.82 5.36 9.32
C PHE A 25 11.58 4.50 9.02
N SER A 26 10.48 4.79 9.73
CA SER A 26 9.23 4.00 9.68
C SER A 26 8.16 4.55 8.73
N GLY A 27 8.26 5.79 8.25
CA GLY A 27 7.26 6.43 7.39
C GLY A 27 6.89 5.61 6.15
N SER A 28 5.71 5.79 5.57
CA SER A 28 5.20 4.96 4.47
C SER A 28 5.77 5.30 3.08
N TYR A 29 6.56 6.39 2.96
CA TYR A 29 7.12 6.79 1.67
C TYR A 29 8.58 7.21 1.78
N GLY A 30 9.43 6.66 0.91
CA GLY A 30 10.83 7.06 0.77
C GLY A 30 11.72 5.97 0.18
N THR A 31 12.87 6.40 -0.33
CA THR A 31 13.88 5.51 -0.93
C THR A 31 15.23 5.72 -0.26
N ALA A 32 15.78 4.67 0.33
CA ALA A 32 17.14 4.68 0.86
C ALA A 32 18.15 4.25 -0.23
N VAL A 33 19.21 5.01 -0.36
CA VAL A 33 20.34 4.70 -1.25
C VAL A 33 21.62 4.66 -0.43
N ILE A 34 22.36 3.57 -0.54
CA ILE A 34 23.59 3.34 0.21
C ILE A 34 24.75 3.23 -0.78
N ALA A 35 25.76 4.06 -0.61
CA ALA A 35 27.04 3.97 -1.27
C ALA A 35 28.15 3.59 -0.26
N LYS A 36 29.37 3.40 -0.74
CA LYS A 36 30.48 2.94 0.09
C LYS A 36 30.79 3.87 1.28
N ASP A 37 30.62 5.18 1.07
CA ASP A 37 31.04 6.24 2.01
C ASP A 37 29.92 7.25 2.32
N ASP A 38 28.73 7.01 1.82
CA ASP A 38 27.60 7.94 1.96
C ASP A 38 26.26 7.20 1.86
N ALA A 39 25.24 7.69 2.57
CA ALA A 39 23.90 7.14 2.53
C ALA A 39 22.85 8.24 2.63
N GLY A 40 21.78 8.11 1.87
CA GLY A 40 20.68 9.06 1.87
C GLY A 40 19.31 8.38 1.89
N LEU A 41 18.37 9.01 2.57
CA LEU A 41 16.94 8.70 2.50
C LEU A 41 16.21 9.83 1.80
N TRP A 42 15.65 9.57 0.63
CA TRP A 42 14.74 10.47 -0.09
C TRP A 42 13.32 10.26 0.42
N THR A 43 12.71 11.30 0.95
CA THR A 43 11.30 11.31 1.34
C THR A 43 10.70 12.70 1.12
N ASP A 44 9.37 12.83 1.14
CA ASP A 44 8.67 14.08 0.90
C ASP A 44 8.35 14.86 2.19
N GLY A 45 7.74 16.04 2.04
CA GLY A 45 7.48 16.98 3.13
C GLY A 45 6.62 16.46 4.27
N ARG A 46 5.83 15.40 4.04
CA ARG A 46 5.01 14.77 5.09
C ARG A 46 5.87 14.16 6.20
N TYR A 47 7.11 13.78 5.87
CA TYR A 47 7.97 12.97 6.72
C TYR A 47 9.28 13.66 7.15
N PHE A 48 9.54 14.90 6.77
CA PHE A 48 10.84 15.52 7.08
C PHE A 48 11.15 15.55 8.57
N THR A 49 10.18 15.89 9.40
CA THR A 49 10.36 15.97 10.86
C THR A 49 10.55 14.57 11.44
N GLN A 50 9.71 13.61 11.07
CA GLN A 50 9.78 12.24 11.52
C GLN A 50 11.12 11.59 11.14
N ALA A 51 11.54 11.74 9.87
CA ALA A 51 12.79 11.18 9.38
C ALA A 51 14.02 11.73 10.12
N LEU A 52 14.04 13.04 10.44
CA LEU A 52 15.13 13.63 11.22
C LEU A 52 15.24 13.01 12.63
N THR A 53 14.09 12.77 13.27
CA THR A 53 14.05 12.20 14.63
C THR A 53 14.42 10.71 14.61
N GLU A 54 13.81 9.93 13.73
CA GLU A 54 13.99 8.46 13.72
C GLU A 54 15.38 8.03 13.20
N MET A 55 16.00 8.82 12.32
CA MET A 55 17.32 8.51 11.77
C MET A 55 18.47 9.14 12.56
N GLU A 56 18.21 9.79 13.70
CA GLU A 56 19.28 10.38 14.51
C GLU A 56 20.35 9.32 14.88
N GLY A 57 21.61 9.62 14.57
CA GLY A 57 22.73 8.73 14.84
C GLY A 57 22.91 7.55 13.84
N SER A 58 22.02 7.37 12.86
CA SER A 58 22.12 6.30 11.86
C SER A 58 23.24 6.49 10.82
N GLY A 59 23.70 7.72 10.63
CA GLY A 59 24.62 8.10 9.56
C GLY A 59 23.94 8.26 8.18
N VAL A 60 22.63 8.04 8.07
CA VAL A 60 21.86 8.25 6.84
C VAL A 60 21.36 9.69 6.78
N ARG A 61 21.63 10.39 5.68
CA ARG A 61 21.23 11.78 5.50
C ARG A 61 19.80 11.87 4.96
N LEU A 62 19.01 12.82 5.48
CA LEU A 62 17.73 13.17 4.91
C LEU A 62 17.92 13.94 3.59
N MET A 63 17.39 13.40 2.50
CA MET A 63 17.33 13.99 1.18
C MET A 63 15.87 14.45 0.93
N LYS A 64 15.64 15.77 1.01
CA LYS A 64 14.29 16.36 0.97
C LYS A 64 13.79 16.43 -0.46
N MET A 65 12.89 15.50 -0.84
CA MET A 65 12.30 15.50 -2.18
C MET A 65 11.54 16.80 -2.45
N PHE A 66 11.57 17.24 -3.71
CA PHE A 66 10.89 18.46 -4.19
C PHE A 66 11.37 19.76 -3.55
N VAL A 67 12.55 19.75 -2.93
CA VAL A 67 13.24 20.95 -2.45
C VAL A 67 14.40 21.25 -3.38
N ASP A 68 14.59 22.53 -3.69
CA ASP A 68 15.67 22.98 -4.58
C ASP A 68 17.03 22.42 -4.15
N ASP A 69 17.89 22.14 -5.13
CA ASP A 69 19.23 21.55 -4.96
C ASP A 69 19.29 20.11 -4.41
N THR A 70 18.15 19.45 -4.20
CA THR A 70 18.14 18.02 -3.84
C THR A 70 18.10 17.16 -5.12
N PRO A 71 19.18 16.44 -5.47
CA PRO A 71 19.19 15.56 -6.65
C PRO A 71 18.22 14.40 -6.47
N SER A 72 17.67 13.88 -7.57
CA SER A 72 16.94 12.60 -7.56
C SER A 72 17.87 11.45 -7.15
N THR A 73 17.29 10.28 -6.85
CA THR A 73 18.09 9.07 -6.54
C THR A 73 18.98 8.67 -7.71
N THR A 74 18.48 8.76 -8.94
CA THR A 74 19.21 8.44 -10.16
C THR A 74 20.33 9.42 -10.42
N GLU A 75 20.09 10.73 -10.30
CA GLU A 75 21.11 11.78 -10.44
C GLU A 75 22.21 11.64 -9.38
N TRP A 76 21.83 11.37 -8.12
CA TRP A 76 22.80 11.19 -7.04
C TRP A 76 23.68 9.97 -7.27
N LEU A 77 23.11 8.85 -7.68
CA LEU A 77 23.86 7.65 -8.03
C LEU A 77 24.81 7.90 -9.22
N ALA A 78 24.32 8.59 -10.25
CA ALA A 78 25.15 8.96 -11.40
C ALA A 78 26.32 9.91 -11.01
N GLN A 79 26.18 10.72 -9.97
CA GLN A 79 27.28 11.56 -9.45
C GLN A 79 28.28 10.76 -8.60
N LYS A 80 27.79 9.81 -7.79
CA LYS A 80 28.58 9.06 -6.82
C LYS A 80 29.35 7.89 -7.43
N ILE A 81 28.78 7.25 -8.42
CA ILE A 81 29.35 6.04 -9.00
C ILE A 81 30.25 6.41 -10.18
N PRO A 82 31.50 5.91 -10.21
CA PRO A 82 32.39 6.16 -11.35
C PRO A 82 31.88 5.45 -12.61
N GLU A 83 32.32 5.92 -13.76
CA GLU A 83 32.07 5.25 -15.04
C GLU A 83 32.51 3.77 -14.99
N GLY A 84 31.66 2.88 -15.50
CA GLY A 84 31.89 1.43 -15.44
C GLY A 84 31.63 0.79 -14.08
N GLY A 85 31.12 1.57 -13.12
CA GLY A 85 30.72 1.05 -11.79
C GLY A 85 29.43 0.23 -11.83
N LYS A 86 28.95 -0.15 -10.65
CA LYS A 86 27.74 -1.00 -10.50
C LYS A 86 26.77 -0.44 -9.48
N VAL A 87 25.47 -0.61 -9.77
CA VAL A 87 24.35 -0.43 -8.84
C VAL A 87 23.63 -1.76 -8.69
N ALA A 88 23.27 -2.12 -7.47
CA ALA A 88 22.50 -3.34 -7.21
C ALA A 88 21.24 -3.02 -6.40
N PHE A 89 20.14 -3.66 -6.76
CA PHE A 89 18.86 -3.59 -6.04
C PHE A 89 18.03 -4.85 -6.32
N ASP A 90 17.05 -5.10 -5.47
CA ASP A 90 16.03 -6.11 -5.77
C ASP A 90 15.03 -5.53 -6.78
N GLY A 91 15.05 -6.01 -8.02
CA GLY A 91 14.17 -5.56 -9.08
C GLY A 91 12.68 -5.87 -8.84
N ARG A 92 12.38 -6.68 -7.84
CA ARG A 92 11.00 -7.00 -7.44
C ARG A 92 10.34 -5.86 -6.66
N VAL A 93 11.13 -5.02 -5.97
CA VAL A 93 10.62 -3.88 -5.19
C VAL A 93 10.73 -2.53 -5.91
N LEU A 94 11.20 -2.52 -7.15
CA LEU A 94 11.27 -1.33 -7.98
C LEU A 94 10.24 -1.45 -9.10
N SER A 95 9.52 -0.38 -9.42
CA SER A 95 8.58 -0.39 -10.54
C SER A 95 9.31 -0.48 -11.88
N MET A 96 8.62 -0.96 -12.92
CA MET A 96 9.15 -0.99 -14.29
C MET A 96 9.58 0.41 -14.73
N GLY A 97 8.75 1.43 -14.49
CA GLY A 97 9.06 2.81 -14.89
C GLY A 97 10.30 3.35 -14.19
N GLU A 98 10.45 3.14 -12.88
CA GLU A 98 11.67 3.51 -12.16
C GLU A 98 12.89 2.74 -12.67
N GLY A 99 12.76 1.43 -12.90
CA GLY A 99 13.85 0.61 -13.45
C GLY A 99 14.33 1.09 -14.83
N GLN A 100 13.41 1.49 -15.70
CA GLN A 100 13.73 2.07 -17.00
C GLN A 100 14.46 3.43 -16.85
N GLU A 101 14.05 4.28 -15.92
CA GLU A 101 14.75 5.53 -15.61
C GLU A 101 16.18 5.26 -15.12
N TYR A 102 16.38 4.27 -14.25
CA TYR A 102 17.72 3.85 -13.84
C TYR A 102 18.56 3.35 -15.01
N GLU A 103 17.98 2.57 -15.93
CA GLU A 103 18.70 2.11 -17.15
C GLU A 103 19.12 3.28 -18.02
N GLU A 104 18.26 4.26 -18.24
CA GLU A 104 18.55 5.43 -19.07
C GLU A 104 19.66 6.30 -18.45
N VAL A 105 19.47 6.73 -17.21
CA VAL A 105 20.39 7.68 -16.55
C VAL A 105 21.75 7.05 -16.25
N LEU A 106 21.76 5.84 -15.72
CA LEU A 106 23.01 5.17 -15.33
C LEU A 106 23.73 4.55 -16.53
N GLY A 107 22.98 4.07 -17.53
CA GLY A 107 23.53 3.54 -18.77
C GLY A 107 24.32 4.59 -19.56
N ALA A 108 23.92 5.86 -19.51
CA ALA A 108 24.67 6.98 -20.10
C ALA A 108 26.11 7.12 -19.56
N LYS A 109 26.41 6.55 -18.39
CA LYS A 109 27.72 6.48 -17.75
C LYS A 109 28.36 5.08 -17.75
N ASN A 110 27.83 4.16 -18.54
CA ASN A 110 28.25 2.75 -18.54
C ASN A 110 28.18 2.08 -17.16
N ILE A 111 27.29 2.55 -16.27
CA ILE A 111 27.08 1.94 -14.95
C ILE A 111 26.17 0.71 -15.13
N THR A 112 26.61 -0.44 -14.64
CA THR A 112 25.86 -1.69 -14.75
C THR A 112 24.82 -1.80 -13.63
N ILE A 113 23.63 -2.27 -13.96
CA ILE A 113 22.55 -2.54 -13.00
C ILE A 113 22.47 -4.06 -12.73
N GLU A 114 22.56 -4.45 -11.48
CA GLU A 114 22.29 -5.80 -10.98
C GLU A 114 20.96 -5.78 -10.22
N TYR A 115 19.89 -6.33 -10.82
CA TYR A 115 18.52 -6.25 -10.28
C TYR A 115 17.98 -7.60 -9.78
N GLU A 116 18.76 -8.68 -9.88
CA GLU A 116 18.36 -10.02 -9.42
C GLU A 116 18.92 -10.35 -8.01
N VAL A 117 19.26 -9.33 -7.23
CA VAL A 117 19.92 -9.49 -5.93
C VAL A 117 19.11 -8.84 -4.83
N ASP A 118 18.65 -9.63 -3.88
CA ASP A 118 18.16 -9.14 -2.58
C ASP A 118 19.32 -9.09 -1.59
N LEU A 119 19.94 -7.90 -1.46
CA LEU A 119 21.04 -7.68 -0.53
C LEU A 119 20.58 -7.68 0.93
N ILE A 120 19.33 -7.39 1.19
CA ILE A 120 18.78 -7.32 2.54
C ILE A 120 18.60 -8.71 3.12
N ASP A 121 18.20 -9.67 2.32
CA ASP A 121 18.05 -11.06 2.74
C ASP A 121 19.38 -11.67 3.24
N GLN A 122 20.51 -11.11 2.79
CA GLN A 122 21.84 -11.56 3.22
C GLN A 122 22.27 -11.03 4.60
N ILE A 123 21.62 -9.97 5.10
CA ILE A 123 22.03 -9.28 6.35
C ILE A 123 20.91 -9.20 7.40
N TRP A 124 19.67 -9.43 7.03
CA TRP A 124 18.53 -9.44 7.94
C TRP A 124 18.19 -10.87 8.35
N GLU A 125 18.95 -11.41 9.32
CA GLU A 125 18.90 -12.82 9.73
C GLU A 125 17.50 -13.27 10.21
N ASP A 126 16.76 -12.39 10.89
CA ASP A 126 15.43 -12.65 11.44
C ASP A 126 14.31 -12.04 10.60
N ARG A 127 14.53 -11.82 9.30
CA ARG A 127 13.55 -11.26 8.38
C ARG A 127 12.24 -12.04 8.44
N PRO A 128 11.10 -11.37 8.72
CA PRO A 128 9.81 -12.03 8.73
C PRO A 128 9.50 -12.74 7.40
N SER A 129 8.90 -13.91 7.46
CA SER A 129 8.45 -14.60 6.23
C SER A 129 7.26 -13.87 5.59
N LEU A 130 7.01 -14.14 4.31
CA LEU A 130 5.79 -13.67 3.65
C LEU A 130 4.56 -14.17 4.41
N SER A 131 3.53 -13.34 4.49
CA SER A 131 2.28 -13.67 5.17
C SER A 131 1.59 -14.87 4.52
N LYS A 132 0.99 -15.71 5.36
CA LYS A 132 0.18 -16.88 4.98
C LYS A 132 -1.25 -16.81 5.54
N LYS A 133 -1.70 -15.59 5.86
CA LYS A 133 -3.04 -15.39 6.40
C LYS A 133 -4.12 -15.81 5.38
N PRO A 134 -5.26 -16.36 5.83
CA PRO A 134 -6.26 -16.91 4.93
C PRO A 134 -7.01 -15.83 4.15
N CYS A 135 -7.51 -16.22 2.97
CA CYS A 135 -8.37 -15.41 2.12
C CYS A 135 -9.84 -15.71 2.39
N PHE A 136 -10.71 -14.77 2.03
CA PHE A 136 -12.15 -14.98 1.96
C PHE A 136 -12.74 -14.43 0.66
N PHE A 137 -13.82 -15.04 0.18
CA PHE A 137 -14.52 -14.57 -1.00
C PHE A 137 -15.53 -13.47 -0.62
N LEU A 138 -15.52 -12.36 -1.37
CA LEU A 138 -16.46 -11.27 -1.19
C LEU A 138 -17.67 -11.48 -2.10
N GLU A 139 -18.82 -11.73 -1.49
CA GLU A 139 -20.05 -12.11 -2.20
C GLU A 139 -20.61 -10.98 -3.08
N ASP A 140 -21.38 -11.37 -4.11
CA ASP A 140 -21.98 -10.44 -5.08
C ASP A 140 -22.91 -9.39 -4.45
N LYS A 141 -23.49 -9.67 -3.27
CA LYS A 141 -24.25 -8.68 -2.50
C LYS A 141 -23.43 -7.47 -2.04
N TYR A 142 -22.09 -7.62 -1.99
CA TYR A 142 -21.14 -6.54 -1.69
C TYR A 142 -20.50 -5.96 -2.94
N THR A 143 -20.14 -6.81 -3.90
CA THR A 143 -19.41 -6.40 -5.10
C THR A 143 -20.32 -5.91 -6.24
N GLY A 144 -21.59 -6.35 -6.27
CA GLY A 144 -22.55 -5.99 -7.31
C GLY A 144 -22.22 -6.51 -8.72
N GLU A 145 -21.05 -7.14 -8.90
CA GLU A 145 -20.59 -7.68 -10.17
C GLU A 145 -19.75 -8.93 -9.94
N ASN A 146 -20.06 -10.02 -10.64
CA ASN A 146 -19.33 -11.27 -10.56
C ASN A 146 -18.02 -11.23 -11.36
N VAL A 147 -17.14 -12.21 -11.06
CA VAL A 147 -15.80 -12.34 -11.67
C VAL A 147 -15.88 -12.45 -13.20
N ALA A 148 -16.81 -13.25 -13.73
CA ALA A 148 -16.96 -13.45 -15.19
C ALA A 148 -17.25 -12.14 -15.94
N SER A 149 -18.12 -11.29 -15.38
CA SER A 149 -18.45 -9.98 -15.96
C SER A 149 -17.22 -9.05 -15.96
N LYS A 150 -16.49 -8.98 -14.85
CA LYS A 150 -15.28 -8.18 -14.73
C LYS A 150 -14.19 -8.63 -15.71
N LEU A 151 -13.94 -9.93 -15.81
CA LEU A 151 -12.98 -10.50 -16.76
C LEU A 151 -13.34 -10.19 -18.21
N LYS A 152 -14.64 -10.23 -18.56
CA LYS A 152 -15.11 -9.85 -19.90
C LYS A 152 -14.71 -8.41 -20.22
N ARG A 153 -14.99 -7.47 -19.31
CA ARG A 153 -14.67 -6.04 -19.49
C ARG A 153 -13.16 -5.82 -19.63
N VAL A 154 -12.35 -6.51 -18.82
CA VAL A 154 -10.88 -6.42 -18.90
C VAL A 154 -10.40 -6.94 -20.27
N ARG A 155 -10.91 -8.07 -20.75
CA ARG A 155 -10.56 -8.62 -22.07
C ARG A 155 -10.96 -7.69 -23.23
N GLU A 156 -12.10 -7.00 -23.13
CA GLU A 156 -12.49 -5.97 -24.08
C GLU A 156 -11.46 -4.83 -24.13
N LYS A 157 -10.98 -4.38 -22.98
CA LYS A 157 -9.91 -3.37 -22.91
C LYS A 157 -8.56 -3.88 -23.42
N MET A 158 -8.18 -5.11 -23.11
CA MET A 158 -6.97 -5.71 -23.68
C MET A 158 -7.03 -5.69 -25.22
N ALA A 159 -8.18 -6.00 -25.80
CA ALA A 159 -8.35 -5.97 -27.26
C ALA A 159 -8.19 -4.54 -27.84
N GLU A 160 -8.63 -3.50 -27.15
CA GLU A 160 -8.41 -2.09 -27.56
C GLU A 160 -6.91 -1.73 -27.61
N TYR A 161 -6.08 -2.30 -26.72
CA TYR A 161 -4.62 -2.17 -26.73
C TYR A 161 -3.93 -3.12 -27.72
N GLY A 162 -4.67 -4.02 -28.36
CA GLY A 162 -4.10 -5.09 -29.19
C GLY A 162 -3.30 -6.12 -28.36
N ALA A 163 -3.56 -6.20 -27.07
CA ALA A 163 -2.90 -7.12 -26.15
C ALA A 163 -3.55 -8.50 -26.16
N THR A 164 -2.74 -9.54 -26.09
CA THR A 164 -3.18 -10.94 -25.98
C THR A 164 -3.08 -11.48 -24.57
N VAL A 165 -2.24 -10.85 -23.75
CA VAL A 165 -2.02 -11.17 -22.34
C VAL A 165 -1.93 -9.87 -21.52
N HIS A 166 -2.47 -9.88 -20.30
CA HIS A 166 -2.36 -8.77 -19.36
C HIS A 166 -1.87 -9.27 -18.02
N LEU A 167 -0.74 -8.73 -17.56
CA LEU A 167 -0.16 -9.07 -16.27
C LEU A 167 -0.55 -7.98 -15.27
N ILE A 168 -1.11 -8.41 -14.14
CA ILE A 168 -1.53 -7.52 -13.05
C ILE A 168 -0.76 -7.90 -11.79
N ALA A 169 0.07 -7.00 -11.32
CA ALA A 169 0.81 -7.15 -10.06
C ALA A 169 0.13 -6.43 -8.89
N SER A 170 -0.68 -5.40 -9.14
CA SER A 170 -1.34 -4.62 -8.09
C SER A 170 -2.40 -5.43 -7.35
N LEU A 171 -2.21 -5.57 -6.04
CA LEU A 171 -3.04 -6.42 -5.17
C LEU A 171 -4.51 -5.97 -5.11
N ASP A 172 -4.76 -4.67 -5.09
CA ASP A 172 -6.09 -4.10 -5.06
C ASP A 172 -6.88 -4.30 -6.37
N ASP A 173 -6.18 -4.32 -7.51
CA ASP A 173 -6.76 -4.65 -8.80
C ASP A 173 -7.15 -6.13 -8.88
N ASN A 174 -6.27 -7.02 -8.42
CA ASN A 174 -6.52 -8.47 -8.37
C ASN A 174 -7.67 -8.80 -7.41
N ALA A 175 -7.66 -8.21 -6.21
CA ALA A 175 -8.71 -8.37 -5.20
C ALA A 175 -10.08 -7.90 -5.71
N TRP A 176 -10.13 -6.81 -6.48
CA TRP A 176 -11.35 -6.35 -7.13
C TRP A 176 -11.77 -7.28 -8.27
N LEU A 177 -10.84 -7.67 -9.15
CA LEU A 177 -11.12 -8.49 -10.34
C LEU A 177 -11.67 -9.87 -9.98
N LEU A 178 -11.07 -10.52 -8.99
CA LEU A 178 -11.39 -11.90 -8.60
C LEU A 178 -12.30 -12.00 -7.35
N ASN A 179 -12.81 -10.89 -6.84
CA ASN A 179 -13.74 -10.82 -5.70
C ASN A 179 -13.26 -11.57 -4.45
N PHE A 180 -11.98 -11.59 -4.15
CA PHE A 180 -11.48 -12.14 -2.90
C PHE A 180 -10.70 -11.08 -2.09
N ARG A 181 -10.60 -11.33 -0.80
CA ARG A 181 -9.91 -10.45 0.16
C ARG A 181 -9.06 -11.30 1.08
N GLY A 182 -8.13 -10.68 1.78
CA GLY A 182 -7.29 -11.36 2.78
C GLY A 182 -6.73 -10.40 3.82
N ASP A 183 -5.59 -10.76 4.40
CA ASP A 183 -5.01 -10.04 5.53
C ASP A 183 -3.48 -10.02 5.49
N ASP A 184 -2.88 -9.99 4.31
CA ASP A 184 -1.42 -9.99 4.16
C ASP A 184 -0.80 -8.61 4.41
N ILE A 185 -1.59 -7.55 4.20
CA ILE A 185 -1.18 -6.16 4.42
C ILE A 185 -2.01 -5.60 5.56
N ASP A 186 -1.35 -4.98 6.54
CA ASP A 186 -2.03 -4.36 7.65
C ASP A 186 -2.99 -3.27 7.14
N PHE A 187 -4.17 -3.21 7.75
CA PHE A 187 -5.28 -2.31 7.40
C PHE A 187 -5.94 -2.57 6.04
N PHE A 188 -5.25 -3.14 5.06
CA PHE A 188 -5.80 -3.41 3.74
C PHE A 188 -6.21 -4.87 3.59
N PRO A 189 -7.45 -5.17 3.17
CA PRO A 189 -7.91 -6.55 3.01
C PRO A 189 -7.37 -7.17 1.72
N LEU A 190 -6.04 -7.18 1.55
CA LEU A 190 -5.34 -7.60 0.35
C LEU A 190 -4.54 -8.89 0.60
N VAL A 191 -4.18 -9.53 -0.49
CA VAL A 191 -3.45 -10.79 -0.53
C VAL A 191 -2.28 -10.66 -1.48
N LEU A 192 -1.14 -11.20 -1.14
CA LEU A 192 0.01 -11.29 -2.03
C LEU A 192 -0.29 -12.28 -3.15
N ASP A 193 -0.50 -11.78 -4.36
CA ASP A 193 -0.80 -12.56 -5.56
C ASP A 193 -0.39 -11.84 -6.85
N TYR A 194 -0.32 -12.58 -7.94
CA TYR A 194 -0.24 -12.04 -9.29
C TYR A 194 -1.32 -12.67 -10.16
N VAL A 195 -1.77 -11.95 -11.17
CA VAL A 195 -2.74 -12.42 -12.13
C VAL A 195 -2.23 -12.23 -13.56
N ILE A 196 -2.35 -13.27 -14.38
CA ILE A 196 -2.20 -13.17 -15.83
C ILE A 196 -3.55 -13.43 -16.47
N VAL A 197 -4.13 -12.42 -17.10
CA VAL A 197 -5.38 -12.54 -17.85
C VAL A 197 -5.05 -12.88 -19.31
N ARG A 198 -5.61 -13.98 -19.81
CA ARG A 198 -5.54 -14.40 -21.21
C ARG A 198 -6.92 -14.33 -21.84
N LYS A 199 -6.98 -14.58 -23.16
CA LYS A 199 -8.24 -14.57 -23.91
C LYS A 199 -9.31 -15.45 -23.27
N ASP A 200 -8.98 -16.70 -22.90
CA ASP A 200 -9.95 -17.72 -22.48
C ASP A 200 -9.69 -18.26 -21.07
N SER A 201 -8.57 -17.91 -20.44
CA SER A 201 -8.19 -18.36 -19.11
C SER A 201 -7.62 -17.20 -18.28
N VAL A 202 -7.40 -17.49 -17.01
CA VAL A 202 -6.68 -16.63 -16.07
C VAL A 202 -5.74 -17.51 -15.26
N ASP A 203 -4.53 -17.04 -15.02
CA ASP A 203 -3.58 -17.71 -14.15
C ASP A 203 -3.41 -16.85 -12.89
N LEU A 204 -3.71 -17.40 -11.72
CA LEU A 204 -3.58 -16.78 -10.40
C LEU A 204 -2.40 -17.40 -9.67
N TYR A 205 -1.41 -16.59 -9.32
CA TYR A 205 -0.22 -17.00 -8.57
C TYR A 205 -0.35 -16.57 -7.12
N ILE A 206 -0.53 -17.54 -6.23
CA ILE A 206 -0.81 -17.29 -4.81
C ILE A 206 -0.28 -18.44 -3.96
N ASP A 207 0.01 -18.20 -2.67
CA ASP A 207 0.27 -19.30 -1.73
C ASP A 207 -1.02 -20.09 -1.50
N ASP A 208 -1.00 -21.35 -1.94
CA ASP A 208 -2.14 -22.26 -1.91
C ASP A 208 -2.75 -22.47 -0.51
N SER A 209 -1.94 -22.32 0.54
CA SER A 209 -2.39 -22.46 1.93
C SER A 209 -3.39 -21.38 2.37
N LYS A 210 -3.50 -20.27 1.63
CA LYS A 210 -4.44 -19.17 1.91
C LYS A 210 -5.86 -19.45 1.42
N LEU A 211 -6.01 -20.40 0.47
CA LEU A 211 -7.24 -20.62 -0.25
C LEU A 211 -8.14 -21.63 0.48
N ASN A 212 -9.41 -21.27 0.64
CA ASN A 212 -10.46 -22.19 1.08
C ASN A 212 -11.25 -22.77 -0.11
N ASP A 213 -12.09 -23.75 0.17
CA ASP A 213 -12.88 -24.45 -0.87
C ASP A 213 -13.78 -23.49 -1.65
N ARG A 214 -14.37 -22.50 -0.99
CA ARG A 214 -15.24 -21.50 -1.63
C ARG A 214 -14.50 -20.70 -2.69
N ILE A 215 -13.29 -20.24 -2.40
CA ILE A 215 -12.46 -19.50 -3.38
C ILE A 215 -12.08 -20.42 -4.54
N ARG A 216 -11.64 -21.66 -4.26
CA ARG A 216 -11.26 -22.63 -5.29
C ARG A 216 -12.42 -22.92 -6.25
N GLU A 217 -13.64 -23.10 -5.72
CA GLU A 217 -14.83 -23.29 -6.53
C GLU A 217 -15.12 -22.09 -7.43
N GLU A 218 -15.02 -20.86 -6.90
CA GLU A 218 -15.25 -19.65 -7.68
C GLU A 218 -14.17 -19.45 -8.75
N MET A 219 -12.90 -19.72 -8.44
CA MET A 219 -11.80 -19.67 -9.41
C MET A 219 -12.03 -20.70 -10.54
N ALA A 220 -12.38 -21.95 -10.20
CA ALA A 220 -12.66 -22.99 -11.19
C ALA A 220 -13.83 -22.63 -12.11
N LYS A 221 -14.93 -22.06 -11.58
CA LYS A 221 -16.09 -21.61 -12.37
C LYS A 221 -15.71 -20.55 -13.42
N ASN A 222 -14.68 -19.76 -13.16
CA ASN A 222 -14.25 -18.64 -14.00
C ASN A 222 -13.02 -18.99 -14.87
N ASN A 223 -12.64 -20.27 -14.97
CA ASN A 223 -11.46 -20.74 -15.68
C ASN A 223 -10.17 -20.06 -15.19
N VAL A 224 -10.03 -19.93 -13.88
CA VAL A 224 -8.84 -19.40 -13.20
C VAL A 224 -8.01 -20.59 -12.71
N ASN A 225 -6.81 -20.73 -13.24
CA ASN A 225 -5.83 -21.73 -12.82
C ASN A 225 -5.03 -21.19 -11.64
N ILE A 226 -4.79 -21.99 -10.62
CA ILE A 226 -4.05 -21.60 -9.42
C ILE A 226 -2.64 -22.16 -9.51
N HIS A 227 -1.64 -21.30 -9.31
CA HIS A 227 -0.22 -21.62 -9.35
C HIS A 227 0.48 -21.15 -8.06
N PRO A 228 1.61 -21.77 -7.68
CA PRO A 228 2.44 -21.28 -6.59
C PRO A 228 2.89 -19.82 -6.82
N TYR A 229 2.88 -19.01 -5.78
CA TYR A 229 3.15 -17.57 -5.84
C TYR A 229 4.43 -17.19 -6.61
N ASN A 230 5.53 -17.89 -6.33
CA ASN A 230 6.83 -17.58 -6.93
C ASN A 230 7.00 -18.06 -8.37
N ASP A 231 6.11 -18.92 -8.87
CA ASP A 231 6.22 -19.47 -10.22
C ASP A 231 5.96 -18.41 -11.30
N ILE A 232 5.39 -17.26 -10.95
CA ILE A 232 5.11 -16.14 -11.85
C ILE A 232 6.33 -15.74 -12.69
N TYR A 233 7.53 -15.68 -12.10
CA TYR A 233 8.76 -15.24 -12.80
C TYR A 233 9.21 -16.26 -13.84
N GLU A 234 9.06 -17.55 -13.57
CA GLU A 234 9.40 -18.61 -14.52
C GLU A 234 8.32 -18.79 -15.61
N ASP A 235 7.06 -18.57 -15.25
CA ASP A 235 5.97 -18.67 -16.22
C ASP A 235 5.88 -17.45 -17.12
N ALA A 236 6.25 -16.27 -16.63
CA ALA A 236 6.37 -15.08 -17.46
C ALA A 236 7.38 -15.27 -18.60
N LYS A 237 8.51 -15.95 -18.36
CA LYS A 237 9.51 -16.30 -19.39
C LYS A 237 8.96 -17.24 -20.48
N LYS A 238 7.87 -17.96 -20.22
CA LYS A 238 7.23 -18.90 -21.15
C LYS A 238 6.11 -18.26 -22.00
N ILE A 239 5.80 -16.97 -21.78
CA ILE A 239 4.86 -16.24 -22.63
C ILE A 239 5.41 -16.24 -24.06
N GLY A 240 4.56 -16.52 -25.04
CA GLY A 240 5.01 -16.62 -26.45
C GLY A 240 5.61 -15.31 -26.96
N ALA A 241 6.70 -15.38 -27.68
CA ALA A 241 7.36 -14.19 -28.23
C ALA A 241 6.48 -13.45 -29.26
N ASP A 242 5.46 -14.09 -29.79
CA ASP A 242 4.44 -13.55 -30.71
C ASP A 242 3.25 -12.91 -29.96
N GLU A 243 3.17 -13.06 -28.64
CA GLU A 243 2.15 -12.42 -27.80
C GLU A 243 2.46 -10.92 -27.58
N VAL A 244 1.44 -10.20 -27.13
CA VAL A 244 1.55 -8.77 -26.76
C VAL A 244 1.03 -8.63 -25.33
N ALA A 245 1.93 -8.21 -24.42
CA ALA A 245 1.62 -8.03 -23.01
C ALA A 245 1.21 -6.57 -22.71
N LEU A 246 0.02 -6.38 -22.15
CA LEU A 246 -0.39 -5.10 -21.55
C LEU A 246 0.19 -5.02 -20.14
N ILE A 247 0.91 -3.96 -19.85
CA ILE A 247 1.61 -3.72 -18.57
C ILE A 247 1.41 -2.27 -18.13
N ASP A 248 1.08 -2.08 -16.86
CA ASP A 248 1.15 -0.78 -16.20
C ASP A 248 2.56 -0.58 -15.62
N PRO A 249 3.36 0.36 -16.15
CA PRO A 249 4.75 0.53 -15.75
C PRO A 249 4.92 1.01 -14.30
N MET A 250 3.88 1.61 -13.70
CA MET A 250 3.90 2.07 -12.32
C MET A 250 3.49 0.98 -11.31
N LYS A 251 2.84 -0.09 -11.79
CA LYS A 251 2.30 -1.17 -10.97
C LYS A 251 3.04 -2.50 -11.15
N MET A 252 3.75 -2.66 -12.25
CA MET A 252 4.56 -3.85 -12.51
C MET A 252 5.96 -3.68 -11.92
N ASN A 253 6.46 -4.71 -11.22
CA ASN A 253 7.85 -4.69 -10.79
C ASN A 253 8.83 -4.93 -11.94
N TYR A 254 10.01 -4.33 -11.83
CA TYR A 254 11.03 -4.33 -12.86
C TYR A 254 11.55 -5.75 -13.19
N ALA A 255 11.76 -6.60 -12.19
CA ALA A 255 12.24 -7.96 -12.41
C ALA A 255 11.26 -8.80 -13.24
N LEU A 256 9.96 -8.68 -12.98
CA LEU A 256 8.93 -9.38 -13.75
C LEU A 256 8.84 -8.84 -15.18
N TYR A 257 8.92 -7.52 -15.36
CA TYR A 257 9.01 -6.92 -16.69
C TYR A 257 10.21 -7.45 -17.50
N LYS A 258 11.40 -7.50 -16.89
CA LYS A 258 12.62 -7.99 -17.55
C LYS A 258 12.57 -9.48 -17.91
N SER A 259 11.67 -10.25 -17.30
CA SER A 259 11.50 -11.67 -17.61
C SER A 259 10.65 -11.94 -18.85
N LEU A 260 9.95 -10.93 -19.39
CA LEU A 260 9.05 -11.09 -20.52
C LEU A 260 9.80 -11.23 -21.87
N PRO A 261 9.54 -12.30 -22.66
CA PRO A 261 10.15 -12.47 -23.97
C PRO A 261 9.37 -11.81 -25.11
N CYS A 262 8.18 -11.27 -24.83
CA CYS A 262 7.23 -10.76 -25.82
C CYS A 262 7.22 -9.24 -25.91
N LYS A 263 6.50 -8.71 -26.88
CA LYS A 263 6.26 -7.27 -27.00
C LYS A 263 5.42 -6.77 -25.83
N VAL A 264 5.84 -5.65 -25.23
CA VAL A 264 5.08 -4.96 -24.20
C VAL A 264 4.38 -3.73 -24.80
N VAL A 265 3.11 -3.55 -24.42
CA VAL A 265 2.33 -2.33 -24.62
C VAL A 265 2.09 -1.73 -23.25
N GLU A 266 2.58 -0.53 -23.03
CA GLU A 266 2.42 0.20 -21.79
C GLU A 266 1.06 0.89 -21.72
N GLY A 267 0.37 0.73 -20.59
CA GLY A 267 -0.92 1.34 -20.31
C GLY A 267 -1.36 1.09 -18.89
N ALA A 268 -2.14 2.02 -18.33
CA ALA A 268 -2.71 1.82 -16.99
C ALA A 268 -3.57 0.55 -16.95
N ASN A 269 -3.53 -0.17 -15.84
CA ASN A 269 -4.40 -1.33 -15.65
C ASN A 269 -5.87 -0.94 -15.88
N PRO A 270 -6.60 -1.58 -16.78
CA PRO A 270 -8.03 -1.29 -17.02
C PRO A 270 -8.87 -1.34 -15.74
N THR A 271 -8.47 -2.18 -14.79
CA THR A 271 -9.10 -2.37 -13.49
C THR A 271 -9.10 -1.10 -12.64
N ILE A 272 -8.11 -0.22 -12.76
CA ILE A 272 -8.01 1.03 -11.98
C ILE A 272 -9.28 1.89 -12.17
N LEU A 273 -9.63 2.20 -13.42
CA LEU A 273 -10.80 3.01 -13.70
C LEU A 273 -12.11 2.25 -13.45
N MET A 274 -12.15 0.95 -13.79
CA MET A 274 -13.32 0.10 -13.55
C MET A 274 -13.67 0.00 -12.07
N LYS A 275 -12.69 -0.12 -11.20
CA LYS A 275 -12.81 -0.14 -9.73
C LYS A 275 -13.19 1.23 -9.16
N ALA A 276 -12.66 2.31 -9.76
CA ALA A 276 -12.95 3.67 -9.33
C ALA A 276 -14.40 4.07 -9.58
N ILE A 277 -15.01 3.60 -10.67
CA ILE A 277 -16.42 3.86 -11.01
C ILE A 277 -17.30 2.80 -10.35
N LYS A 278 -17.89 3.15 -9.21
CA LYS A 278 -18.70 2.23 -8.40
C LYS A 278 -20.04 1.93 -9.05
N ASN A 279 -20.47 0.67 -9.02
CA ASN A 279 -21.82 0.27 -9.42
C ASN A 279 -22.86 0.62 -8.32
N ALA A 280 -24.15 0.44 -8.62
CA ALA A 280 -25.23 0.82 -7.69
C ALA A 280 -25.17 0.05 -6.35
N VAL A 281 -24.75 -1.22 -6.38
CA VAL A 281 -24.63 -2.06 -5.16
C VAL A 281 -23.46 -1.58 -4.31
N GLU A 282 -22.30 -1.33 -4.91
CA GLU A 282 -21.14 -0.77 -4.21
C GLU A 282 -21.45 0.59 -3.59
N ILE A 283 -22.20 1.47 -4.29
CA ILE A 283 -22.62 2.79 -3.77
C ILE A 283 -23.48 2.64 -2.52
N GLU A 284 -24.48 1.76 -2.53
CA GLU A 284 -25.34 1.54 -1.36
C GLU A 284 -24.57 0.89 -0.20
N ASN A 285 -23.67 -0.02 -0.48
CA ASN A 285 -22.80 -0.63 0.52
C ASN A 285 -21.86 0.40 1.16
N ILE A 286 -21.24 1.27 0.38
CA ILE A 286 -20.38 2.35 0.90
C ILE A 286 -21.19 3.29 1.80
N LYS A 287 -22.39 3.68 1.42
CA LYS A 287 -23.29 4.51 2.28
C LYS A 287 -23.60 3.81 3.62
N ASN A 288 -23.83 2.50 3.59
CA ASN A 288 -24.07 1.72 4.81
C ASN A 288 -22.83 1.68 5.70
N ALA A 289 -21.64 1.46 5.12
CA ALA A 289 -20.37 1.50 5.84
C ALA A 289 -20.14 2.86 6.50
N GLU A 290 -20.35 3.97 5.74
CA GLU A 290 -20.23 5.34 6.26
C GLU A 290 -21.23 5.63 7.39
N LEU A 291 -22.46 5.12 7.32
CA LEU A 291 -23.44 5.28 8.38
C LEU A 291 -23.00 4.55 9.67
N LYS A 292 -22.53 3.30 9.55
CA LYS A 292 -22.02 2.51 10.66
C LYS A 292 -20.84 3.18 11.34
N ASP A 293 -19.88 3.65 10.54
CA ASP A 293 -18.69 4.32 11.07
C ASP A 293 -19.02 5.68 11.70
N SER A 294 -19.92 6.45 11.09
CA SER A 294 -20.42 7.70 11.66
C SER A 294 -21.10 7.51 13.03
N ILE A 295 -21.80 6.39 13.23
CA ILE A 295 -22.39 6.02 14.52
C ILE A 295 -21.28 5.73 15.54
N ALA A 296 -20.26 4.95 15.17
CA ALA A 296 -19.12 4.64 16.05
C ALA A 296 -18.37 5.92 16.43
N LEU A 297 -18.05 6.78 15.47
CA LEU A 297 -17.37 8.06 15.70
C LEU A 297 -18.20 9.02 16.56
N THR A 298 -19.52 9.10 16.36
CA THR A 298 -20.41 9.93 17.18
C THR A 298 -20.42 9.45 18.63
N LYS A 299 -20.49 8.15 18.87
CA LYS A 299 -20.37 7.55 20.22
C LYS A 299 -19.00 7.87 20.83
N PHE A 300 -17.94 7.81 20.05
CA PHE A 300 -16.58 8.13 20.47
C PHE A 300 -16.46 9.60 20.92
N ILE A 301 -16.89 10.55 20.08
CA ILE A 301 -16.86 11.98 20.41
C ILE A 301 -17.67 12.25 21.70
N TYR A 302 -18.83 11.64 21.83
CA TYR A 302 -19.62 11.72 23.05
C TYR A 302 -18.87 11.17 24.26
N TRP A 303 -18.20 10.01 24.10
CA TRP A 303 -17.44 9.39 25.18
C TRP A 303 -16.26 10.27 25.62
N VAL A 304 -15.49 10.83 24.68
CA VAL A 304 -14.40 11.77 24.99
C VAL A 304 -14.94 12.96 25.80
N LYS A 305 -15.97 13.62 25.32
CA LYS A 305 -16.58 14.80 25.99
C LYS A 305 -17.17 14.51 27.36
N LYS A 306 -17.56 13.29 27.63
CA LYS A 306 -18.15 12.88 28.92
C LYS A 306 -17.13 12.44 29.95
N ASN A 307 -15.94 12.06 29.53
CA ASN A 307 -14.99 11.37 30.39
C ASN A 307 -13.62 12.05 30.52
N TYR A 308 -13.29 13.04 29.68
CA TYR A 308 -11.95 13.68 29.69
C TYR A 308 -11.54 14.22 31.06
N ASP A 309 -12.49 14.62 31.90
CA ASP A 309 -12.32 15.14 33.27
C ASP A 309 -12.55 14.10 34.38
N LYS A 310 -12.91 12.85 34.03
CA LYS A 310 -13.25 11.79 34.96
C LYS A 310 -12.29 10.62 34.98
N MET A 311 -11.57 10.45 33.89
CA MET A 311 -10.58 9.40 33.75
C MET A 311 -9.46 9.88 32.84
N GLU A 312 -8.29 9.29 32.97
CA GLU A 312 -7.20 9.55 32.04
C GLU A 312 -7.54 8.96 30.65
N ILE A 313 -7.50 9.80 29.64
CA ILE A 313 -7.63 9.41 28.24
C ILE A 313 -6.36 9.85 27.54
N THR A 314 -5.69 8.91 26.87
CA THR A 314 -4.51 9.17 26.06
C THR A 314 -4.84 8.99 24.58
N GLU A 315 -3.92 9.35 23.66
CA GLU A 315 -4.08 9.13 22.23
C GLU A 315 -4.29 7.64 21.92
N LEU A 316 -3.49 6.74 22.54
CA LEU A 316 -3.63 5.29 22.38
C LEU A 316 -4.98 4.79 22.90
N SER A 317 -5.37 5.20 24.12
CA SER A 317 -6.66 4.77 24.67
C SER A 317 -7.86 5.32 23.90
N ALA A 318 -7.70 6.48 23.24
CA ALA A 318 -8.69 7.03 22.31
C ALA A 318 -8.78 6.18 21.02
N SER A 319 -7.65 5.76 20.45
CA SER A 319 -7.61 4.81 19.32
C SER A 319 -8.32 3.51 19.64
N ASP A 320 -7.92 2.86 20.75
CA ASP A 320 -8.52 1.58 21.21
C ASP A 320 -10.03 1.70 21.41
N LYS A 321 -10.48 2.84 21.99
CA LYS A 321 -11.90 3.08 22.22
C LYS A 321 -12.70 3.20 20.93
N LEU A 322 -12.17 3.92 19.94
CA LEU A 322 -12.86 4.08 18.66
C LEU A 322 -12.91 2.76 17.88
N THR A 323 -11.79 2.02 17.84
CA THR A 323 -11.73 0.68 17.24
C THR A 323 -12.73 -0.27 17.90
N ALA A 324 -12.85 -0.25 19.24
CA ALA A 324 -13.85 -1.07 19.95
C ALA A 324 -15.29 -0.69 19.58
N LEU A 325 -15.60 0.61 19.39
CA LEU A 325 -16.92 1.06 18.96
C LEU A 325 -17.26 0.69 17.52
N ARG A 326 -16.25 0.64 16.64
CA ARG A 326 -16.37 0.12 15.28
C ARG A 326 -16.64 -1.38 15.28
N ALA A 327 -15.96 -2.12 16.15
CA ALA A 327 -16.14 -3.56 16.28
C ALA A 327 -17.56 -3.97 16.76
N GLU A 328 -18.32 -3.05 17.35
CA GLU A 328 -19.75 -3.26 17.64
C GLU A 328 -20.64 -3.26 16.38
N GLN A 329 -20.13 -2.73 15.25
CA GLN A 329 -20.90 -2.61 14.03
C GLN A 329 -20.86 -3.91 13.22
N GLU A 330 -21.99 -4.31 12.66
CA GLU A 330 -22.06 -5.50 11.82
C GLU A 330 -21.17 -5.38 10.58
N GLY A 331 -20.43 -6.43 10.27
CA GLY A 331 -19.56 -6.49 9.09
C GLY A 331 -18.23 -5.77 9.21
N TYR A 332 -17.90 -5.22 10.39
CA TYR A 332 -16.58 -4.68 10.66
C TYR A 332 -15.49 -5.78 10.56
N ILE A 333 -14.39 -5.47 9.90
CA ILE A 333 -13.26 -6.39 9.70
C ILE A 333 -12.07 -5.90 10.52
N ARG A 334 -11.69 -4.63 10.36
CA ARG A 334 -10.54 -3.95 10.99
C ARG A 334 -10.62 -2.44 10.77
N ASP A 335 -9.69 -1.68 11.30
CA ASP A 335 -9.49 -0.29 10.86
C ASP A 335 -8.99 -0.27 9.40
N SER A 336 -9.36 0.77 8.64
CA SER A 336 -9.02 0.90 7.21
C SER A 336 -7.62 1.48 6.97
N PHE A 337 -7.04 2.12 7.98
CA PHE A 337 -5.66 2.57 8.07
C PHE A 337 -5.27 2.74 9.53
N GLU A 338 -3.99 2.97 9.80
CA GLU A 338 -3.50 3.17 11.17
C GLU A 338 -4.16 4.41 11.80
N PRO A 339 -4.91 4.27 12.91
CA PRO A 339 -5.67 5.37 13.48
C PRO A 339 -4.78 6.51 13.94
N LEU A 340 -4.94 7.68 13.36
CA LEU A 340 -4.28 8.90 13.78
C LEU A 340 -5.15 9.57 14.85
N GLN A 341 -4.74 9.44 16.10
CA GLN A 341 -5.28 10.21 17.21
C GLN A 341 -4.17 11.16 17.70
N ALA A 342 -4.26 12.43 17.35
CA ALA A 342 -3.19 13.39 17.60
C ALA A 342 -3.68 14.54 18.47
N PHE A 343 -3.07 14.70 19.65
CA PHE A 343 -3.42 15.75 20.58
C PHE A 343 -2.39 16.88 20.56
N GLY A 344 -2.87 18.12 20.47
CA GLY A 344 -2.02 19.30 20.50
C GLY A 344 -1.02 19.35 19.34
N GLU A 345 0.26 19.38 19.65
CA GLU A 345 1.35 19.51 18.65
C GLU A 345 1.53 18.29 17.75
N HIS A 346 1.13 17.11 18.19
CA HIS A 346 1.18 15.89 17.36
C HIS A 346 0.31 16.01 16.10
N ALA A 347 -0.75 16.81 16.15
CA ALA A 347 -1.62 17.08 15.00
C ALA A 347 -0.94 17.85 13.86
N ALA A 348 0.28 18.38 14.08
CA ALA A 348 1.07 18.98 13.01
C ALA A 348 1.80 17.94 12.13
N MET A 349 1.83 16.67 12.54
CA MET A 349 2.43 15.58 11.77
C MET A 349 1.32 14.82 11.03
N MET A 350 1.29 14.94 9.70
CA MET A 350 0.18 14.45 8.85
C MET A 350 0.00 12.93 8.82
N HIS A 351 1.01 12.17 9.20
CA HIS A 351 1.01 10.70 9.27
C HIS A 351 1.47 10.24 10.65
N TYR A 352 1.10 10.99 11.70
CA TYR A 352 1.37 10.61 13.07
C TYR A 352 0.57 9.36 13.44
N ALA A 353 1.24 8.41 14.08
CA ALA A 353 0.61 7.31 14.78
C ALA A 353 1.10 7.32 16.24
N PRO A 354 0.21 7.34 17.23
CA PRO A 354 0.63 7.28 18.63
C PRO A 354 1.31 5.95 18.94
N SER A 355 2.42 6.02 19.66
CA SER A 355 3.15 4.86 20.18
C SER A 355 3.26 4.94 21.70
N LYS A 356 3.73 3.89 22.34
CA LYS A 356 3.94 3.90 23.81
C LYS A 356 4.93 4.98 24.26
N GLU A 357 5.85 5.34 23.38
CA GLU A 357 6.90 6.33 23.62
C GLU A 357 6.39 7.77 23.42
N THR A 358 5.41 7.95 22.53
CA THR A 358 4.89 9.29 22.17
C THR A 358 3.52 9.59 22.75
N ASP A 359 2.85 8.60 23.38
CA ASP A 359 1.50 8.73 23.90
C ASP A 359 1.35 9.87 24.91
N VAL A 360 0.36 10.72 24.71
CA VAL A 360 0.08 11.86 25.58
C VAL A 360 -1.35 11.85 26.10
N VAL A 361 -1.53 12.40 27.30
CA VAL A 361 -2.83 12.53 27.94
C VAL A 361 -3.60 13.72 27.37
N LEU A 362 -4.86 13.52 27.02
CA LEU A 362 -5.78 14.58 26.60
C LEU A 362 -6.08 15.52 27.78
N LYS A 363 -5.94 16.84 27.54
CA LYS A 363 -6.13 17.87 28.57
C LYS A 363 -7.23 18.84 28.16
N GLU A 364 -7.85 19.46 29.14
CA GLU A 364 -8.84 20.52 28.92
C GLU A 364 -8.27 21.65 28.06
N GLY A 365 -9.03 22.13 27.09
CA GLY A 365 -8.65 23.23 26.20
C GLY A 365 -7.72 22.87 25.05
N GLY A 366 -7.20 21.62 25.01
CA GLY A 366 -6.47 21.12 23.87
C GLY A 366 -7.39 20.66 22.73
N MET A 367 -6.81 20.32 21.59
CA MET A 367 -7.53 19.77 20.43
C MET A 367 -7.06 18.35 20.15
N LEU A 368 -8.00 17.43 19.96
CA LEU A 368 -7.76 16.08 19.47
C LEU A 368 -8.16 16.01 18.00
N LEU A 369 -7.21 15.81 17.12
CA LEU A 369 -7.43 15.45 15.74
C LEU A 369 -7.57 13.93 15.66
N SER A 370 -8.71 13.46 15.18
CA SER A 370 -8.98 12.05 14.94
C SER A 370 -9.13 11.84 13.44
N ASP A 371 -8.14 11.24 12.80
CA ASP A 371 -8.15 10.84 11.40
C ASP A 371 -8.13 9.31 11.37
N THR A 372 -9.26 8.71 11.03
CA THR A 372 -9.49 7.29 11.28
C THR A 372 -10.52 6.73 10.30
N GLY A 373 -10.51 5.42 10.10
CA GLY A 373 -11.51 4.77 9.27
C GLY A 373 -11.73 3.32 9.66
N GLY A 374 -12.82 2.75 9.22
CA GLY A 374 -13.18 1.34 9.40
C GLY A 374 -13.28 0.59 8.08
N GLY A 375 -12.78 -0.63 8.05
CA GLY A 375 -12.97 -1.58 6.96
C GLY A 375 -14.12 -2.52 7.27
N TYR A 376 -15.11 -2.57 6.39
CA TYR A 376 -16.31 -3.40 6.46
C TYR A 376 -16.42 -4.27 5.21
N TYR A 377 -17.24 -5.32 5.25
CA TYR A 377 -17.54 -6.06 4.01
C TYR A 377 -18.17 -5.18 2.93
N GLU A 378 -18.89 -4.14 3.35
CA GLU A 378 -19.53 -3.16 2.46
C GLU A 378 -18.57 -2.14 1.84
N GLY A 379 -17.42 -1.90 2.46
CA GLY A 379 -16.42 -0.91 1.99
C GLY A 379 -15.55 -0.39 3.11
N SER A 380 -14.65 0.52 2.76
CA SER A 380 -13.78 1.20 3.71
C SER A 380 -14.24 2.65 3.88
N THR A 381 -14.11 3.18 5.10
CA THR A 381 -14.38 4.58 5.45
C THR A 381 -13.08 5.31 5.76
N ASP A 382 -13.15 6.62 5.70
CA ASP A 382 -12.09 7.56 6.03
C ASP A 382 -12.75 8.84 6.56
N ILE A 383 -12.64 9.08 7.88
CA ILE A 383 -13.34 10.17 8.55
C ILE A 383 -12.38 10.93 9.47
N THR A 384 -12.16 12.20 9.17
CA THR A 384 -11.38 13.10 10.02
C THR A 384 -12.28 14.04 10.82
N ARG A 385 -12.04 14.18 12.13
CA ARG A 385 -12.71 15.16 12.99
C ARG A 385 -11.75 15.73 14.01
N THR A 386 -11.87 17.05 14.27
CA THR A 386 -11.19 17.69 15.37
C THR A 386 -12.17 17.92 16.54
N THR A 387 -11.83 17.41 17.71
CA THR A 387 -12.65 17.47 18.90
C THR A 387 -11.90 18.22 19.99
N VAL A 388 -12.62 19.08 20.70
CA VAL A 388 -12.06 19.76 21.89
C VAL A 388 -12.60 19.08 23.15
N PRO A 389 -11.73 18.50 23.99
CA PRO A 389 -12.10 17.97 25.31
C PRO A 389 -12.42 19.13 26.26
N VAL A 390 -13.64 19.63 26.21
CA VAL A 390 -14.17 20.63 27.11
C VAL A 390 -15.63 20.33 27.40
N SER A 391 -16.06 20.67 28.62
CA SER A 391 -17.46 20.47 29.02
C SER A 391 -18.40 21.40 28.25
N TYR A 392 -17.93 22.52 27.73
CA TYR A 392 -18.67 23.47 26.89
C TYR A 392 -17.80 24.65 26.39
N THR A 393 -17.96 24.98 25.18
CA THR A 393 -18.66 25.87 24.31
C THR A 393 -18.03 27.20 24.04
N HIS A 394 -17.27 27.72 23.67
CA HIS A 394 -16.89 28.88 22.86
C HIS A 394 -15.44 28.73 22.35
N LEU A 395 -15.26 27.81 21.40
CA LEU A 395 -14.22 28.07 20.40
C LEU A 395 -14.69 29.27 19.58
N THR A 396 -14.33 30.45 20.02
CA THR A 396 -14.17 31.58 19.10
C THR A 396 -12.95 31.24 18.27
N LEU A 397 -13.16 30.68 17.07
CA LEU A 397 -12.12 30.71 16.04
C LEU A 397 -11.68 32.19 15.94
N PRO A 398 -10.37 32.48 15.97
CA PRO A 398 -9.91 33.82 15.66
C PRO A 398 -10.40 34.14 14.25
N THR A 399 -11.38 35.00 14.13
CA THR A 399 -11.75 35.65 12.89
C THR A 399 -10.55 36.47 12.49
N ILE A 400 -9.77 35.99 11.58
CA ILE A 400 -8.81 36.83 10.88
C ILE A 400 -9.65 37.76 10.03
N ALA A 401 -9.74 39.03 10.46
CA ALA A 401 -10.34 40.11 9.68
C ALA A 401 -9.37 40.49 8.56
#